data_46df1cf3d9f970a5783f5366a8d9e6d4
#
_entry.id   46df1cf3d9f970a5783f5366a8d9e6d4
#
_cell.length_a   1.000
_cell.length_b   1.000
_cell.length_c   1.000
_cell.angle_alpha   90.00
_cell.angle_beta   90.00
_cell.angle_gamma   90.00
#
_symmetry.space_group_name_H-M   'P 1'
#
loop_
_entity.id
_entity.type
_entity.pdbx_description
1 polymer ?
#
loop_
_entity_poly.entity_id
_entity_poly.type
_entity_poly.pdbx_seq_one_letter_code
_entity_poly.pdbx_strand_id
1 'polypeptide(L)'
;MNAKNSICAGVVLSALFLVSTPLQAQWRNVPQPVVPRTADGKPNLTASAPRLPDGKPDLSGVWNAPTGYLRNLATDLKPDDVSFQPWAKTLYDERASGLRWKEDPDANCLPQGVPKIDGAPVPFKIVQTPKLVLIVYEAFNLWRQIFLDGRKNPEGARHIQPDECQRRRPHGDSGGDR
;
A
#
# COMPACT_ATOMS: atom_id res chain seq x y z
N MET A 1 -26.38 19.05 52.56
CA MET A 1 -25.76 18.08 51.63
C MET A 1 -25.46 16.84 52.44
N ASN A 2 -26.18 15.74 52.22
CA ASN A 2 -26.15 14.57 53.12
C ASN A 2 -24.83 13.79 52.94
N ALA A 3 -24.11 13.54 54.04
CA ALA A 3 -22.85 12.79 54.08
C ALA A 3 -22.92 11.44 53.34
N LYS A 4 -24.07 10.80 53.34
CA LYS A 4 -24.30 9.54 52.58
C LYS A 4 -24.14 9.70 51.08
N ASN A 5 -24.54 10.82 50.47
CA ASN A 5 -24.41 11.07 49.04
C ASN A 5 -22.95 11.37 48.64
N SER A 6 -22.16 11.97 49.52
CA SER A 6 -20.74 12.23 49.30
C SER A 6 -19.89 10.93 49.32
N ILE A 7 -20.25 9.99 50.20
CA ILE A 7 -19.57 8.68 50.27
C ILE A 7 -19.87 7.84 49.04
N CYS A 8 -21.14 7.80 48.58
CA CYS A 8 -21.50 7.10 47.34
C CYS A 8 -20.80 7.69 46.10
N ALA A 9 -20.72 9.01 46.01
CA ALA A 9 -20.00 9.66 44.89
C ALA A 9 -18.48 9.32 44.87
N GLY A 10 -17.86 9.29 46.06
CA GLY A 10 -16.45 8.92 46.19
C GLY A 10 -16.18 7.48 45.82
N VAL A 11 -17.04 6.54 46.20
CA VAL A 11 -16.90 5.13 45.85
C VAL A 11 -17.08 4.88 44.34
N VAL A 12 -18.04 5.54 43.71
CA VAL A 12 -18.25 5.45 42.24
C VAL A 12 -17.07 6.04 41.47
N LEU A 13 -16.52 7.17 41.90
CA LEU A 13 -15.35 7.77 41.25
C LEU A 13 -14.11 6.89 41.41
N SER A 14 -13.89 6.26 42.55
CA SER A 14 -12.78 5.33 42.78
C SER A 14 -12.93 4.04 41.96
N ALA A 15 -14.16 3.53 41.81
CA ALA A 15 -14.43 2.36 40.96
C ALA A 15 -14.18 2.63 39.47
N LEU A 16 -14.45 3.85 38.98
CA LEU A 16 -14.14 4.24 37.60
C LEU A 16 -12.63 4.29 37.32
N PHE A 17 -11.81 4.66 38.31
CA PHE A 17 -10.35 4.67 38.18
C PHE A 17 -9.73 3.25 38.18
N LEU A 18 -10.37 2.28 38.80
CA LEU A 18 -9.88 0.89 38.82
C LEU A 18 -10.17 0.10 37.55
N VAL A 19 -11.07 0.58 36.67
CA VAL A 19 -11.43 -0.07 35.41
C VAL A 19 -10.62 0.46 34.22
N SER A 20 -9.75 1.46 34.43
CA SER A 20 -8.80 1.89 33.40
C SER A 20 -7.68 0.86 33.24
N THR A 21 -8.04 -0.33 32.72
CA THR A 21 -7.05 -1.22 32.13
C THR A 21 -6.37 -0.45 31.00
N PRO A 22 -5.04 -0.35 30.97
CA PRO A 22 -4.37 0.26 29.85
C PRO A 22 -4.81 -0.50 28.57
N LEU A 23 -5.52 0.19 27.69
CA LEU A 23 -5.79 -0.29 26.33
C LEU A 23 -4.42 -0.44 25.67
N GLN A 24 -3.82 -1.61 25.84
CA GLN A 24 -2.60 -1.94 25.15
C GLN A 24 -2.95 -2.08 23.67
N ALA A 25 -2.47 -1.14 22.88
CA ALA A 25 -2.65 -1.19 21.45
C ALA A 25 -2.22 -2.58 20.93
N GLN A 26 -3.07 -3.24 20.16
CA GLN A 26 -2.91 -4.61 19.68
C GLN A 26 -1.57 -4.86 18.95
N TRP A 27 -0.89 -3.81 18.53
CA TRP A 27 0.38 -3.84 17.79
C TRP A 27 1.62 -4.09 18.66
N ARG A 28 1.51 -4.06 20.00
CA ARG A 28 2.67 -4.21 20.90
C ARG A 28 3.34 -5.58 20.84
N ASN A 29 2.60 -6.61 20.48
CA ASN A 29 3.07 -8.00 20.47
C ASN A 29 3.17 -8.59 19.06
N VAL A 30 3.13 -7.77 18.01
CA VAL A 30 3.36 -8.26 16.65
C VAL A 30 4.85 -8.57 16.51
N PRO A 31 5.23 -9.83 16.22
CA PRO A 31 6.62 -10.20 15.98
C PRO A 31 7.16 -9.33 14.84
N GLN A 32 8.18 -8.54 15.13
CA GLN A 32 8.88 -7.78 14.10
C GLN A 32 9.93 -8.68 13.46
N PRO A 33 10.09 -8.61 12.13
CA PRO A 33 11.20 -9.29 11.47
C PRO A 33 12.53 -8.85 12.11
N VAL A 34 13.39 -9.82 12.41
CA VAL A 34 14.72 -9.51 12.93
C VAL A 34 15.54 -8.93 11.79
N VAL A 35 15.72 -7.63 11.80
CA VAL A 35 16.61 -6.94 10.86
C VAL A 35 18.05 -7.14 11.34
N PRO A 36 18.96 -7.72 10.55
CA PRO A 36 20.38 -7.81 10.88
C PRO A 36 20.95 -6.42 11.19
N ARG A 37 21.73 -6.30 12.25
CA ARG A 37 22.31 -5.04 12.68
C ARG A 37 23.84 -5.14 12.76
N THR A 38 24.48 -4.04 12.53
CA THR A 38 25.92 -3.83 12.76
C THR A 38 26.20 -3.66 14.26
N ALA A 39 27.44 -3.69 14.66
CA ALA A 39 27.84 -3.56 16.06
C ALA A 39 27.42 -2.23 16.72
N ASP A 40 27.24 -1.18 15.91
CA ASP A 40 26.74 0.14 16.33
C ASP A 40 25.20 0.23 16.32
N GLY A 41 24.50 -0.88 16.12
CA GLY A 41 23.05 -0.97 16.17
C GLY A 41 22.30 -0.52 14.93
N LYS A 42 22.99 -0.08 13.87
CA LYS A 42 22.37 0.31 12.60
C LYS A 42 21.98 -0.91 11.77
N PRO A 43 21.01 -0.80 10.84
CA PRO A 43 20.70 -1.87 9.90
C PRO A 43 21.94 -2.28 9.09
N ASN A 44 22.23 -3.58 9.04
CA ASN A 44 23.31 -4.11 8.23
C ASN A 44 22.82 -4.35 6.79
N LEU A 45 23.10 -3.40 5.91
CA LEU A 45 22.67 -3.45 4.50
C LEU A 45 23.51 -4.45 3.66
N THR A 46 24.61 -4.97 4.20
CA THR A 46 25.46 -5.96 3.53
C THR A 46 25.17 -7.39 4.00
N ALA A 47 24.22 -7.56 4.93
CA ALA A 47 23.81 -8.89 5.36
C ALA A 47 23.17 -9.66 4.20
N SER A 48 23.32 -10.98 4.22
CA SER A 48 22.63 -11.85 3.27
C SER A 48 21.11 -11.64 3.32
N ALA A 49 20.47 -11.59 2.15
CA ALA A 49 19.03 -11.48 2.08
C ALA A 49 18.33 -12.63 2.81
N PRO A 50 17.22 -12.37 3.51
CA PRO A 50 16.42 -13.41 4.15
C PRO A 50 15.99 -14.48 3.15
N ARG A 51 15.93 -15.73 3.63
CA ARG A 51 15.51 -16.86 2.81
C ARG A 51 14.41 -17.65 3.50
N LEU A 52 13.51 -18.18 2.70
CA LEU A 52 12.51 -19.16 3.12
C LEU A 52 13.17 -20.51 3.43
N PRO A 53 12.47 -21.40 4.12
CA PRO A 53 12.98 -22.75 4.41
C PRO A 53 13.36 -23.58 3.16
N ASP A 54 12.75 -23.27 2.00
CA ASP A 54 13.08 -23.89 0.71
C ASP A 54 14.28 -23.24 0.00
N GLY A 55 14.95 -22.29 0.65
CA GLY A 55 16.14 -21.60 0.13
C GLY A 55 15.86 -20.44 -0.81
N LYS A 56 14.61 -20.19 -1.19
CA LYS A 56 14.24 -19.04 -2.03
C LYS A 56 14.31 -17.74 -1.24
N PRO A 57 14.51 -16.60 -1.91
CA PRO A 57 14.44 -15.29 -1.24
C PRO A 57 13.10 -15.08 -0.54
N ASP A 58 13.14 -14.59 0.69
CA ASP A 58 11.96 -14.15 1.42
C ASP A 58 11.74 -12.66 1.15
N LEU A 59 10.67 -12.37 0.43
CA LEU A 59 10.26 -11.01 0.08
C LEU A 59 9.29 -10.42 1.09
N SER A 60 8.92 -11.17 2.14
CA SER A 60 7.97 -10.70 3.14
C SER A 60 8.46 -9.44 3.84
N GLY A 61 7.57 -8.48 4.03
CA GLY A 61 7.93 -7.23 4.69
C GLY A 61 7.12 -6.06 4.18
N VAL A 62 7.46 -4.88 4.67
CA VAL A 62 6.91 -3.60 4.22
C VAL A 62 7.94 -2.96 3.30
N TRP A 63 7.48 -2.57 2.13
CA TRP A 63 8.28 -1.98 1.07
C TRP A 63 7.75 -0.59 0.74
N ASN A 64 8.62 0.27 0.26
CA ASN A 64 8.24 1.60 -0.21
C ASN A 64 9.12 2.00 -1.39
N ALA A 65 8.50 2.52 -2.43
CA ALA A 65 9.24 3.06 -3.57
C ALA A 65 9.71 4.49 -3.27
N PRO A 66 10.93 4.86 -3.70
CA PRO A 66 11.36 6.26 -3.67
C PRO A 66 10.43 7.16 -4.49
N THR A 67 10.22 8.40 -4.04
CA THR A 67 9.28 9.35 -4.66
C THR A 67 9.59 9.69 -6.13
N GLY A 68 10.84 9.52 -6.56
CA GLY A 68 11.24 9.74 -7.95
C GLY A 68 10.49 8.88 -8.96
N TYR A 69 10.14 7.66 -8.56
CA TYR A 69 9.43 6.71 -9.43
C TYR A 69 7.98 7.10 -9.73
N LEU A 70 7.38 7.98 -8.94
CA LEU A 70 6.02 8.47 -9.21
C LEU A 70 5.90 9.15 -10.58
N ARG A 71 6.92 9.90 -10.96
CA ARG A 71 6.94 10.64 -12.23
C ARG A 71 7.51 9.81 -13.38
N ASN A 72 8.50 9.00 -13.10
CA ASN A 72 9.19 8.22 -14.11
C ASN A 72 9.71 6.92 -13.48
N LEU A 73 9.13 5.80 -13.87
CA LEU A 73 9.56 4.47 -13.40
C LEU A 73 10.97 4.10 -13.86
N ALA A 74 11.51 4.80 -14.86
CA ALA A 74 12.86 4.64 -15.37
C ALA A 74 13.82 5.74 -14.88
N THR A 75 13.54 6.34 -13.72
CA THR A 75 14.29 7.53 -13.23
C THR A 75 15.77 7.24 -12.96
N ASP A 76 16.13 6.00 -12.72
CA ASP A 76 17.49 5.50 -12.47
C ASP A 76 18.16 4.88 -13.69
N LEU A 77 17.44 4.83 -14.82
CA LEU A 77 17.97 4.34 -16.10
C LEU A 77 18.50 5.49 -16.95
N LYS A 78 19.47 5.18 -17.80
CA LYS A 78 19.90 6.13 -18.84
C LYS A 78 18.82 6.19 -19.92
N PRO A 79 18.65 7.35 -20.60
CA PRO A 79 17.66 7.48 -21.68
C PRO A 79 17.77 6.42 -22.76
N ASP A 80 19.00 6.02 -23.11
CA ASP A 80 19.29 5.03 -24.14
C ASP A 80 18.96 3.59 -23.71
N ASP A 81 18.84 3.34 -22.40
CA ASP A 81 18.45 2.03 -21.87
C ASP A 81 16.93 1.80 -21.97
N VAL A 82 16.16 2.86 -22.29
CA VAL A 82 14.69 2.80 -22.40
C VAL A 82 14.31 2.77 -23.89
N SER A 83 14.11 1.59 -24.41
CA SER A 83 13.70 1.39 -25.81
C SER A 83 12.21 1.69 -26.01
N PHE A 84 11.89 2.86 -26.56
CA PHE A 84 10.53 3.19 -26.95
C PHE A 84 10.25 2.83 -28.41
N GLN A 85 9.08 2.24 -28.66
CA GLN A 85 8.51 2.28 -30.00
C GLN A 85 8.14 3.74 -30.37
N PRO A 86 8.23 4.15 -31.65
CA PRO A 86 7.98 5.54 -32.03
C PRO A 86 6.65 6.10 -31.50
N TRP A 87 5.56 5.34 -31.62
CA TRP A 87 4.25 5.72 -31.11
C TRP A 87 4.21 5.87 -29.58
N ALA A 88 4.95 5.00 -28.88
CA ALA A 88 5.00 5.02 -27.42
C ALA A 88 5.81 6.23 -26.91
N LYS A 89 6.87 6.61 -27.62
CA LYS A 89 7.65 7.81 -27.30
C LYS A 89 6.80 9.07 -27.41
N THR A 90 6.06 9.22 -28.51
CA THR A 90 5.14 10.34 -28.71
C THR A 90 4.13 10.42 -27.57
N LEU A 91 3.49 9.31 -27.23
CA LEU A 91 2.51 9.25 -26.16
C LEU A 91 3.13 9.57 -24.79
N TYR A 92 4.36 9.10 -24.53
CA TYR A 92 5.08 9.42 -23.32
C TYR A 92 5.34 10.91 -23.18
N ASP A 93 5.82 11.56 -24.25
CA ASP A 93 6.11 12.99 -24.24
C ASP A 93 4.85 13.84 -24.06
N GLU A 94 3.75 13.49 -24.71
CA GLU A 94 2.44 14.13 -24.49
C GLU A 94 2.01 14.06 -23.03
N ARG A 95 2.09 12.89 -22.41
CA ARG A 95 1.73 12.71 -21.01
C ARG A 95 2.69 13.40 -20.05
N ALA A 96 3.99 13.37 -20.34
CA ALA A 96 4.99 14.06 -19.54
C ALA A 96 4.82 15.58 -19.55
N SER A 97 4.30 16.17 -20.65
CA SER A 97 3.95 17.58 -20.76
C SER A 97 2.63 17.97 -20.09
N GLY A 98 1.90 16.99 -19.53
CA GLY A 98 0.58 17.21 -18.92
C GLY A 98 -0.59 17.12 -19.90
N LEU A 99 -0.34 16.88 -21.18
CA LEU A 99 -1.39 16.56 -22.13
C LEU A 99 -2.02 15.20 -21.76
N ARG A 100 -3.31 15.03 -22.13
CA ARG A 100 -4.01 13.76 -21.95
C ARG A 100 -4.15 13.29 -20.49
N TRP A 101 -4.01 14.18 -19.50
CA TRP A 101 -4.12 13.81 -18.07
C TRP A 101 -5.49 13.19 -17.75
N LYS A 102 -6.55 13.58 -18.49
CA LYS A 102 -7.90 13.01 -18.33
C LYS A 102 -8.00 11.53 -18.73
N GLU A 103 -7.03 11.02 -19.48
CA GLU A 103 -6.95 9.61 -19.85
C GLU A 103 -6.22 8.76 -18.80
N ASP A 104 -5.63 9.41 -17.80
CA ASP A 104 -4.99 8.67 -16.70
C ASP A 104 -6.03 7.84 -15.94
N PRO A 105 -5.75 6.57 -15.65
CA PRO A 105 -6.64 5.72 -14.86
C PRO A 105 -7.11 6.38 -13.57
N ASP A 106 -6.22 7.10 -12.87
CA ASP A 106 -6.55 7.76 -11.60
C ASP A 106 -7.60 8.86 -11.78
N ALA A 107 -7.54 9.61 -12.89
CA ALA A 107 -8.53 10.63 -13.21
C ALA A 107 -9.92 10.04 -13.46
N ASN A 108 -10.00 8.76 -13.80
CA ASN A 108 -11.22 8.02 -14.09
C ASN A 108 -11.60 7.02 -12.98
N CYS A 109 -11.02 7.13 -11.78
CA CYS A 109 -11.22 6.21 -10.67
C CYS A 109 -10.93 4.74 -11.02
N LEU A 110 -10.13 4.48 -12.02
CA LEU A 110 -9.69 3.14 -12.35
C LEU A 110 -8.48 2.77 -11.49
N PRO A 111 -8.36 1.52 -11.06
CA PRO A 111 -7.19 1.09 -10.30
C PRO A 111 -5.94 1.19 -11.16
N GLN A 112 -4.86 1.65 -10.55
CA GLN A 112 -3.55 1.66 -11.21
C GLN A 112 -3.12 0.24 -11.54
N GLY A 113 -2.62 0.05 -12.75
CA GLY A 113 -1.99 -1.20 -13.15
C GLY A 113 -0.53 -1.29 -12.68
N VAL A 114 0.06 -2.47 -12.86
CA VAL A 114 1.49 -2.66 -12.76
C VAL A 114 2.13 -2.14 -14.06
N PRO A 115 3.27 -1.43 -13.98
CA PRO A 115 4.11 -1.20 -12.81
C PRO A 115 3.80 0.09 -12.03
N LYS A 116 2.82 0.90 -12.44
CA LYS A 116 2.57 2.24 -11.85
C LYS A 116 2.32 2.18 -10.34
N ILE A 117 1.50 1.23 -9.87
CA ILE A 117 1.20 1.10 -8.44
C ILE A 117 2.43 0.73 -7.61
N ASP A 118 3.38 -0.02 -8.18
CA ASP A 118 4.60 -0.42 -7.48
C ASP A 118 5.56 0.77 -7.32
N GLY A 119 5.44 1.79 -8.17
CA GLY A 119 6.18 3.05 -8.07
C GLY A 119 5.48 4.14 -7.25
N ALA A 120 4.30 3.89 -6.72
CA ALA A 120 3.60 4.84 -5.86
C ALA A 120 4.39 5.06 -4.56
N PRO A 121 4.55 6.34 -4.09
CA PRO A 121 5.36 6.67 -2.92
C PRO A 121 4.61 6.41 -1.60
N VAL A 122 3.93 5.30 -1.52
CA VAL A 122 3.18 4.82 -0.35
C VAL A 122 3.55 3.37 -0.08
N PRO A 123 3.55 2.94 1.19
CA PRO A 123 3.97 1.60 1.53
C PRO A 123 3.07 0.51 0.92
N PHE A 124 3.67 -0.62 0.66
CA PHE A 124 2.95 -1.86 0.40
C PHE A 124 3.58 -3.00 1.21
N LYS A 125 2.76 -3.98 1.56
CA LYS A 125 3.20 -5.15 2.33
C LYS A 125 3.17 -6.38 1.45
N ILE A 126 4.28 -7.11 1.44
CA ILE A 126 4.36 -8.43 0.85
C ILE A 126 4.22 -9.48 1.95
N VAL A 127 3.35 -10.44 1.73
CA VAL A 127 3.21 -11.64 2.55
C VAL A 127 3.47 -12.83 1.64
N GLN A 128 4.54 -13.56 1.90
CA GLN A 128 4.94 -14.69 1.08
C GLN A 128 4.71 -16.01 1.81
N THR A 129 4.13 -16.95 1.10
CA THR A 129 3.96 -18.34 1.50
C THR A 129 4.54 -19.26 0.42
N PRO A 130 4.73 -20.56 0.66
CA PRO A 130 5.25 -21.47 -0.37
C PRO A 130 4.41 -21.52 -1.67
N LYS A 131 3.13 -21.15 -1.62
CA LYS A 131 2.20 -21.27 -2.77
C LYS A 131 1.62 -19.94 -3.24
N LEU A 132 1.82 -18.86 -2.49
CA LEU A 132 1.18 -17.58 -2.77
C LEU A 132 2.08 -16.43 -2.31
N VAL A 133 2.19 -15.40 -3.14
CA VAL A 133 2.63 -14.06 -2.75
C VAL A 133 1.41 -13.15 -2.76
N LEU A 134 1.11 -12.53 -1.62
CA LEU A 134 0.08 -11.52 -1.48
C LEU A 134 0.76 -10.16 -1.32
N ILE A 135 0.43 -9.21 -2.18
CA ILE A 135 0.87 -7.82 -2.09
C ILE A 135 -0.35 -6.98 -1.70
N VAL A 136 -0.24 -6.26 -0.60
CA VAL A 136 -1.29 -5.36 -0.09
C VAL A 136 -0.77 -3.94 -0.17
N TYR A 137 -1.41 -3.11 -0.98
CA TYR A 137 -1.03 -1.72 -1.21
C TYR A 137 -1.83 -0.81 -0.29
N GLU A 138 -1.17 0.15 0.33
CA GLU A 138 -1.86 1.25 1.03
C GLU A 138 -2.56 2.16 0.01
N ALA A 139 -1.93 2.36 -1.15
CA ALA A 139 -2.53 3.09 -2.26
C ALA A 139 -3.81 2.41 -2.72
N PHE A 140 -4.93 3.16 -2.70
CA PHE A 140 -6.24 2.73 -3.24
C PHE A 140 -6.82 1.47 -2.61
N ASN A 141 -6.29 0.98 -1.48
CA ASN A 141 -6.69 -0.26 -0.82
C ASN A 141 -6.69 -1.47 -1.78
N LEU A 142 -5.74 -1.51 -2.69
CA LEU A 142 -5.60 -2.59 -3.66
C LEU A 142 -4.79 -3.74 -3.07
N TRP A 143 -5.01 -4.91 -3.63
CA TRP A 143 -4.21 -6.09 -3.32
C TRP A 143 -4.03 -6.95 -4.57
N ARG A 144 -2.97 -7.76 -4.55
CA ARG A 144 -2.63 -8.66 -5.65
C ARG A 144 -2.25 -10.03 -5.10
N GLN A 145 -2.76 -11.07 -5.74
CA GLN A 145 -2.35 -12.46 -5.49
C GLN A 145 -1.51 -12.95 -6.66
N ILE A 146 -0.35 -13.52 -6.34
CA ILE A 146 0.53 -14.17 -7.31
C ILE A 146 0.65 -15.63 -6.87
N PHE A 147 0.02 -16.52 -7.60
CA PHE A 147 0.03 -17.95 -7.30
C PHE A 147 1.34 -18.57 -7.78
N LEU A 148 1.98 -19.33 -6.89
CA LEU A 148 3.26 -20.01 -7.15
C LEU A 148 3.10 -21.52 -7.39
N ASP A 149 1.87 -22.01 -7.42
CA ASP A 149 1.53 -23.44 -7.55
C ASP A 149 1.36 -23.91 -9.01
N GLY A 150 1.67 -23.07 -9.98
CA GLY A 150 1.61 -23.41 -11.41
C GLY A 150 0.20 -23.46 -11.99
N ARG A 151 -0.84 -23.03 -11.24
CA ARG A 151 -2.20 -22.95 -11.79
C ARG A 151 -2.28 -21.99 -12.97
N LYS A 152 -3.15 -22.29 -13.90
CA LYS A 152 -3.46 -21.39 -15.01
C LYS A 152 -4.19 -20.14 -14.50
N ASN A 153 -3.98 -19.01 -15.17
CA ASN A 153 -4.76 -17.81 -14.90
C ASN A 153 -6.25 -18.09 -15.21
N PRO A 154 -7.18 -17.51 -14.42
CA PRO A 154 -8.60 -17.61 -14.74
C PRO A 154 -8.87 -17.06 -16.13
N GLU A 155 -9.63 -17.80 -16.93
CA GLU A 155 -10.15 -17.29 -18.20
C GLU A 155 -11.17 -16.18 -17.89
N GLY A 156 -11.08 -15.05 -18.59
CA GLY A 156 -12.03 -13.94 -18.45
C GLY A 156 -11.79 -13.04 -17.25
N ALA A 157 -10.59 -12.49 -17.11
CA ALA A 157 -10.37 -11.38 -16.19
C ALA A 157 -11.41 -10.27 -16.47
N ARG A 158 -12.27 -9.99 -15.49
CA ARG A 158 -13.25 -8.90 -15.62
C ARG A 158 -12.51 -7.58 -15.71
N HIS A 159 -12.62 -6.91 -16.84
CA HIS A 159 -12.27 -5.51 -16.93
C HIS A 159 -13.26 -4.71 -16.09
N ILE A 160 -12.74 -3.94 -15.12
CA ILE A 160 -13.56 -2.95 -14.42
C ILE A 160 -13.99 -1.91 -15.47
N GLN A 161 -15.29 -1.82 -15.71
CA GLN A 161 -15.83 -0.86 -16.66
C GLN A 161 -15.77 0.54 -16.03
N PRO A 162 -15.32 1.58 -16.76
CA PRO A 162 -15.27 2.96 -16.25
C PRO A 162 -16.61 3.47 -15.71
N ASP A 163 -17.70 3.02 -16.30
CA ASP A 163 -19.06 3.38 -15.91
C ASP A 163 -19.48 2.79 -14.54
N GLU A 164 -18.89 1.69 -14.12
CA GLU A 164 -19.13 1.12 -12.79
C GLU A 164 -18.53 2.00 -11.68
N CYS A 165 -17.37 2.60 -11.91
CA CYS A 165 -16.77 3.53 -10.97
C CYS A 165 -17.57 4.83 -10.86
N GLN A 166 -18.08 5.34 -11.96
CA GLN A 166 -18.91 6.55 -11.97
C GLN A 166 -20.23 6.35 -11.23
N ARG A 167 -20.84 5.18 -11.32
CA ARG A 167 -22.08 4.85 -10.59
C ARG A 167 -21.91 4.77 -9.08
N ARG A 168 -20.67 4.54 -8.58
CA ARG A 168 -20.38 4.50 -7.15
C ARG A 168 -20.05 5.86 -6.54
N ARG A 169 -19.95 6.92 -7.32
CA ARG A 169 -19.82 8.27 -6.76
C ARG A 169 -21.13 8.63 -6.06
N PRO A 170 -21.10 8.95 -4.74
CA PRO A 170 -22.31 9.51 -4.12
C PRO A 170 -22.71 10.76 -4.91
N HIS A 171 -23.99 10.85 -5.26
CA HIS A 171 -24.58 12.06 -5.80
C HIS A 171 -24.46 13.17 -4.74
N GLY A 172 -23.42 13.98 -4.85
CA GLY A 172 -23.17 15.09 -3.97
C GLY A 172 -22.25 16.08 -4.65
N ASP A 173 -22.87 17.06 -5.17
CA ASP A 173 -22.49 18.41 -5.59
C ASP A 173 -22.54 18.68 -7.10
N SER A 174 -23.76 18.85 -7.56
CA SER A 174 -24.07 19.86 -8.60
C SER A 174 -24.04 21.24 -7.92
N GLY A 175 -22.86 21.69 -7.50
CA GLY A 175 -22.59 23.04 -7.05
C GLY A 175 -22.20 23.89 -8.23
N GLY A 176 -23.15 24.53 -8.84
CA GLY A 176 -23.26 25.97 -9.06
C GLY A 176 -22.23 26.58 -10.03
N ASP A 177 -22.63 26.63 -11.29
CA ASP A 177 -22.27 27.76 -12.18
C ASP A 177 -22.43 29.09 -11.43
N ARG A 178 -21.32 29.79 -11.26
CA ARG A 178 -21.26 31.25 -11.31
C ARG A 178 -19.88 31.71 -11.72
#